data_d89a435d73f7d5e203cc86c334fbbcbb
#
_entry.id   d89a435d73f7d5e203cc86c334fbbcbb
#
_cell.length_a   1.000
_cell.length_b   1.000
_cell.length_c   1.000
_cell.angle_alpha   90.00
_cell.angle_beta   90.00
_cell.angle_gamma   90.00
#
_symmetry.space_group_name_H-M   'P 1'
#
loop_
_entity.id
_entity.type
_entity.pdbx_description
1 polymer ?
#
loop_
_entity_poly.entity_id
_entity_poly.type
_entity_poly.pdbx_seq_one_letter_code
_entity_poly.pdbx_strand_id
1 'polypeptide(L)'
;MPVDSSRLEGFYKLSVSERREMLANIAGLTPEQVEAWSSSGELSEDAADRMIENVVGTYSLPIGVATNFIIDGDHYLVPFVLEEPSVVAAASNMAKRCHDRGGFTSNNDDPVMIGQIQVVECDDPASAMGEIIGNKQELIDSCNEVDPILVKFGGGCRDIEARIIETESGPMVIVHILVDCRDAVSYTHLTLPTILLV
;
A
#
# COMPACT_ATOMS: atom_id res chain seq x y z
N MET A 1 6.04 -13.79 4.80
CA MET A 1 5.79 -14.86 5.79
C MET A 1 6.89 -14.86 6.83
N PRO A 2 6.59 -15.07 8.12
CA PRO A 2 7.61 -15.28 9.13
C PRO A 2 8.48 -16.49 8.79
N VAL A 3 9.75 -16.43 9.20
CA VAL A 3 10.72 -17.52 9.04
C VAL A 3 11.26 -17.93 10.41
N ASP A 4 11.85 -19.11 10.52
CA ASP A 4 12.37 -19.60 11.80
C ASP A 4 13.51 -18.72 12.35
N SER A 5 14.32 -18.15 11.45
CA SER A 5 15.37 -17.18 11.80
C SER A 5 15.68 -16.25 10.65
N SER A 6 15.72 -14.96 10.93
CA SER A 6 16.16 -13.92 9.98
C SER A 6 17.67 -13.65 10.05
N ARG A 7 18.40 -14.26 11.02
CA ARG A 7 19.83 -14.10 11.19
C ARG A 7 20.58 -15.10 10.30
N LEU A 8 21.09 -14.61 9.16
CA LEU A 8 21.82 -15.42 8.18
C LEU A 8 23.31 -15.05 8.22
N GLU A 9 24.09 -15.78 9.01
CA GLU A 9 25.52 -15.54 9.15
C GLU A 9 26.27 -15.83 7.85
N GLY A 10 27.07 -14.85 7.40
CA GLY A 10 27.87 -14.99 6.18
C GLY A 10 27.08 -14.89 4.87
N PHE A 11 25.79 -14.63 4.88
CA PHE A 11 24.94 -14.52 3.70
C PHE A 11 25.52 -13.62 2.61
N TYR A 12 26.11 -12.48 2.98
CA TYR A 12 26.74 -11.53 2.06
C TYR A 12 28.00 -12.07 1.35
N LYS A 13 28.59 -13.17 1.86
CA LYS A 13 29.79 -13.80 1.27
C LYS A 13 29.44 -14.84 0.20
N LEU A 14 28.20 -15.28 0.15
CA LEU A 14 27.72 -16.27 -0.81
C LEU A 14 27.58 -15.66 -2.20
N SER A 15 27.70 -16.47 -3.23
CA SER A 15 27.34 -16.10 -4.59
C SER A 15 25.83 -15.85 -4.73
N VAL A 16 25.40 -15.21 -5.82
CA VAL A 16 23.97 -14.94 -6.08
C VAL A 16 23.15 -16.23 -6.12
N SER A 17 23.68 -17.30 -6.74
CA SER A 17 23.02 -18.60 -6.81
C SER A 17 22.85 -19.24 -5.43
N GLU A 18 23.91 -19.23 -4.62
CA GLU A 18 23.87 -19.78 -3.26
C GLU A 18 22.90 -19.00 -2.35
N ARG A 19 22.87 -17.67 -2.46
CA ARG A 19 21.89 -16.85 -1.73
C ARG A 19 20.47 -17.19 -2.13
N ARG A 20 20.21 -17.35 -3.43
CA ARG A 20 18.89 -17.70 -3.97
C ARG A 20 18.44 -19.06 -3.46
N GLU A 21 19.31 -20.07 -3.51
CA GLU A 21 19.02 -21.41 -2.99
C GLU A 21 18.73 -21.39 -1.48
N MET A 22 19.54 -20.68 -0.71
CA MET A 22 19.32 -20.53 0.73
C MET A 22 17.97 -19.88 1.04
N LEU A 23 17.61 -18.80 0.35
CA LEU A 23 16.33 -18.11 0.53
C LEU A 23 15.16 -18.99 0.10
N ALA A 24 15.31 -19.74 -0.99
CA ALA A 24 14.29 -20.68 -1.47
C ALA A 24 13.97 -21.73 -0.40
N ASN A 25 14.99 -22.28 0.20
CA ASN A 25 14.82 -23.30 1.26
C ASN A 25 14.17 -22.72 2.52
N ILE A 26 14.58 -21.52 2.95
CA ILE A 26 14.05 -20.86 4.16
C ILE A 26 12.58 -20.43 3.94
N ALA A 27 12.26 -19.88 2.78
CA ALA A 27 10.93 -19.36 2.46
C ALA A 27 9.98 -20.41 1.87
N GLY A 28 10.46 -21.64 1.64
CA GLY A 28 9.65 -22.72 1.05
C GLY A 28 9.19 -22.42 -0.38
N LEU A 29 10.06 -21.78 -1.19
CA LEU A 29 9.72 -21.40 -2.56
C LEU A 29 9.70 -22.62 -3.48
N THR A 30 8.78 -22.60 -4.45
CA THR A 30 8.73 -23.62 -5.50
C THR A 30 9.85 -23.41 -6.53
N PRO A 31 10.23 -24.47 -7.30
CA PRO A 31 11.21 -24.32 -8.39
C PRO A 31 10.86 -23.23 -9.39
N GLU A 32 9.58 -23.04 -9.72
CA GLU A 32 9.09 -22.01 -10.64
C GLU A 32 9.32 -20.60 -10.06
N GLN A 33 9.10 -20.42 -8.75
CA GLN A 33 9.35 -19.14 -8.07
C GLN A 33 10.84 -18.80 -8.02
N VAL A 34 11.70 -19.82 -7.84
CA VAL A 34 13.16 -19.66 -7.88
C VAL A 34 13.63 -19.32 -9.29
N GLU A 35 13.06 -19.94 -10.31
CA GLU A 35 13.36 -19.66 -11.71
C GLU A 35 12.98 -18.23 -12.10
N ALA A 36 11.86 -17.70 -11.60
CA ALA A 36 11.48 -16.30 -11.81
C ALA A 36 12.53 -15.31 -11.28
N TRP A 37 13.34 -15.69 -10.28
CA TRP A 37 14.45 -14.87 -9.80
C TRP A 37 15.75 -15.08 -10.60
N SER A 38 15.86 -16.14 -11.37
CA SER A 38 17.06 -16.48 -12.17
C SER A 38 17.00 -15.95 -13.59
N SER A 39 15.84 -16.05 -14.21
CA SER A 39 15.54 -15.33 -15.43
C SER A 39 15.43 -13.85 -15.11
N SER A 40 15.98 -12.98 -15.93
CA SER A 40 16.08 -11.53 -15.69
C SER A 40 14.74 -10.80 -15.43
N GLY A 41 13.75 -11.49 -14.88
CA GLY A 41 12.44 -10.94 -14.54
C GLY A 41 11.80 -10.25 -15.73
N GLU A 42 11.84 -10.86 -16.92
CA GLU A 42 11.26 -10.26 -18.10
C GLU A 42 9.75 -10.11 -17.94
N LEU A 43 9.37 -8.91 -17.51
CA LEU A 43 8.00 -8.46 -17.68
C LEU A 43 7.73 -8.40 -19.18
N SER A 44 6.79 -9.21 -19.68
CA SER A 44 6.45 -9.19 -21.10
C SER A 44 5.90 -7.81 -21.52
N GLU A 45 6.12 -7.41 -22.76
CA GLU A 45 5.58 -6.14 -23.28
C GLU A 45 4.07 -6.07 -23.11
N ASP A 46 3.34 -7.16 -23.37
CA ASP A 46 1.89 -7.25 -23.18
C ASP A 46 1.46 -7.06 -21.71
N ALA A 47 2.26 -7.54 -20.76
CA ALA A 47 1.97 -7.33 -19.35
C ALA A 47 2.27 -5.88 -18.94
N ALA A 48 3.39 -5.34 -19.40
CA ALA A 48 3.77 -3.95 -19.13
C ALA A 48 2.74 -2.96 -19.69
N ASP A 49 2.25 -3.17 -20.93
CA ASP A 49 1.25 -2.33 -21.58
C ASP A 49 -0.10 -2.30 -20.84
N ARG A 50 -0.40 -3.37 -20.08
CA ARG A 50 -1.59 -3.40 -19.23
C ARG A 50 -1.36 -2.79 -17.83
N MET A 51 -0.12 -2.47 -17.46
CA MET A 51 0.20 -1.91 -16.14
C MET A 51 0.23 -0.39 -16.13
N ILE A 52 0.74 0.22 -17.19
CA ILE A 52 0.83 1.68 -17.34
C ILE A 52 0.56 2.09 -18.78
N GLU A 53 0.24 3.36 -18.98
CA GLU A 53 -0.01 3.95 -20.31
C GLU A 53 1.29 4.22 -21.08
N ASN A 54 1.24 4.18 -22.41
CA ASN A 54 2.32 4.59 -23.30
C ASN A 54 3.64 3.83 -23.10
N VAL A 55 3.57 2.53 -22.83
CA VAL A 55 4.75 1.69 -22.64
C VAL A 55 5.65 1.72 -23.86
N VAL A 56 6.95 1.90 -23.63
CA VAL A 56 8.01 1.84 -24.66
C VAL A 56 9.07 0.78 -24.35
N GLY A 57 8.96 0.10 -23.23
CA GLY A 57 9.90 -0.94 -22.78
C GLY A 57 9.83 -1.19 -21.29
N THR A 58 10.74 -2.04 -20.79
CA THR A 58 10.87 -2.39 -19.39
C THR A 58 12.26 -2.02 -18.85
N TYR A 59 12.35 -1.76 -17.56
CA TYR A 59 13.61 -1.45 -16.88
C TYR A 59 13.79 -2.37 -15.67
N SER A 60 14.90 -3.09 -15.62
CA SER A 60 15.20 -4.04 -14.56
C SER A 60 15.98 -3.40 -13.43
N LEU A 61 15.57 -3.65 -12.19
CA LEU A 61 16.26 -3.26 -10.98
C LEU A 61 16.74 -4.50 -10.20
N PRO A 62 17.91 -4.40 -9.51
CA PRO A 62 18.34 -5.47 -8.61
C PRO A 62 17.37 -5.71 -7.48
N ILE A 63 17.15 -6.97 -7.12
CA ILE A 63 16.45 -7.36 -5.91
C ILE A 63 17.44 -7.89 -4.88
N GLY A 64 17.48 -7.29 -3.71
CA GLY A 64 18.26 -7.72 -2.56
C GLY A 64 17.35 -8.12 -1.39
N VAL A 65 17.92 -8.75 -0.37
CA VAL A 65 17.18 -9.13 0.84
C VAL A 65 17.92 -8.63 2.08
N ALA A 66 17.23 -7.82 2.89
CA ALA A 66 17.72 -7.43 4.19
C ALA A 66 17.38 -8.50 5.24
N THR A 67 18.34 -8.75 6.12
CA THR A 67 18.32 -9.82 7.14
C THR A 67 18.26 -9.25 8.55
N ASN A 68 18.14 -10.11 9.56
CA ASN A 68 18.14 -9.80 10.99
C ASN A 68 16.88 -9.09 11.51
N PHE A 69 15.82 -8.93 10.73
CA PHE A 69 14.59 -8.33 11.21
C PHE A 69 13.82 -9.26 12.16
N ILE A 70 13.46 -8.72 13.30
CA ILE A 70 12.41 -9.22 14.18
C ILE A 70 11.37 -8.10 14.24
N ILE A 71 10.11 -8.40 13.95
CA ILE A 71 8.99 -7.46 14.00
C ILE A 71 7.88 -8.13 14.80
N ASP A 72 7.46 -7.50 15.89
CA ASP A 72 6.42 -8.02 16.79
C ASP A 72 6.68 -9.45 17.30
N GLY A 73 7.96 -9.83 17.42
CA GLY A 73 8.42 -11.13 17.89
C GLY A 73 8.69 -12.16 16.80
N ASP A 74 8.27 -11.94 15.58
CA ASP A 74 8.48 -12.81 14.43
C ASP A 74 9.71 -12.42 13.60
N HIS A 75 10.40 -13.41 13.01
CA HIS A 75 11.54 -13.20 12.13
C HIS A 75 11.11 -12.98 10.68
N TYR A 76 11.66 -11.94 10.03
CA TYR A 76 11.39 -11.60 8.64
C TYR A 76 12.66 -11.43 7.81
N LEU A 77 12.57 -11.85 6.55
CA LEU A 77 13.50 -11.51 5.49
C LEU A 77 12.80 -10.48 4.59
N VAL A 78 13.39 -9.28 4.47
CA VAL A 78 12.72 -8.15 3.82
C VAL A 78 13.32 -7.91 2.44
N PRO A 79 12.56 -8.12 1.34
CA PRO A 79 13.03 -7.83 -0.01
C PRO A 79 13.11 -6.32 -0.26
N PHE A 80 14.13 -5.93 -1.02
CA PHE A 80 14.37 -4.57 -1.48
C PHE A 80 14.60 -4.57 -2.99
N VAL A 81 13.93 -3.71 -3.71
CA VAL A 81 14.18 -3.45 -5.13
C VAL A 81 14.70 -2.03 -5.27
N LEU A 82 15.97 -1.88 -5.63
CA LEU A 82 16.62 -0.58 -5.73
C LEU A 82 17.96 -0.67 -6.49
N GLU A 83 18.45 0.47 -6.95
CA GLU A 83 19.72 0.63 -7.66
C GLU A 83 20.87 1.12 -6.77
N GLU A 84 20.57 1.64 -5.56
CA GLU A 84 21.57 2.29 -4.71
C GLU A 84 22.34 1.28 -3.84
N PRO A 85 23.68 1.30 -3.86
CA PRO A 85 24.49 0.46 -2.98
C PRO A 85 24.32 0.87 -1.50
N SER A 86 24.61 -0.05 -0.59
CA SER A 86 24.62 0.12 0.86
C SER A 86 23.26 0.18 1.56
N VAL A 87 22.14 0.44 0.89
CA VAL A 87 20.82 0.53 1.53
C VAL A 87 20.41 -0.79 2.20
N VAL A 88 20.52 -1.91 1.49
CA VAL A 88 20.22 -3.25 2.03
C VAL A 88 21.17 -3.61 3.18
N ALA A 89 22.44 -3.25 3.05
CA ALA A 89 23.44 -3.49 4.10
C ALA A 89 23.16 -2.63 5.35
N ALA A 90 22.79 -1.37 5.18
CA ALA A 90 22.43 -0.47 6.27
C ALA A 90 21.16 -0.95 7.00
N ALA A 91 20.13 -1.34 6.28
CA ALA A 91 18.90 -1.91 6.84
C ALA A 91 19.20 -3.17 7.67
N SER A 92 19.96 -4.12 7.10
CA SER A 92 20.36 -5.34 7.79
C SER A 92 21.22 -5.08 9.03
N ASN A 93 22.12 -4.07 8.97
CA ASN A 93 22.96 -3.69 10.10
C ASN A 93 22.17 -3.05 11.23
N MET A 94 21.20 -2.17 10.92
CA MET A 94 20.32 -1.60 11.94
C MET A 94 19.43 -2.66 12.56
N ALA A 95 18.83 -3.54 11.75
CA ALA A 95 18.04 -4.65 12.25
C ALA A 95 18.85 -5.55 13.19
N LYS A 96 20.13 -5.84 12.85
CA LYS A 96 21.04 -6.59 13.72
C LYS A 96 21.27 -5.91 15.07
N ARG A 97 21.37 -4.58 15.11
CA ARG A 97 21.56 -3.83 16.38
C ARG A 97 20.32 -3.88 17.29
N CYS A 98 19.13 -3.94 16.68
CA CYS A 98 17.87 -4.05 17.41
C CYS A 98 17.56 -5.49 17.83
N HIS A 99 18.11 -6.48 17.13
CA HIS A 99 17.80 -7.91 17.29
C HIS A 99 17.90 -8.40 18.73
N ASP A 100 19.01 -8.12 19.44
CA ASP A 100 19.24 -8.59 20.80
C ASP A 100 18.36 -7.87 21.86
N ARG A 101 17.57 -6.88 21.42
CA ARG A 101 16.62 -6.13 22.25
C ARG A 101 15.16 -6.42 21.88
N GLY A 102 14.90 -7.48 21.12
CA GLY A 102 13.56 -7.89 20.71
C GLY A 102 13.11 -7.36 19.32
N GLY A 103 13.98 -6.62 18.62
CA GLY A 103 13.67 -6.14 17.28
C GLY A 103 12.83 -4.86 17.27
N PHE A 104 11.84 -4.82 16.40
CA PHE A 104 10.91 -3.70 16.21
C PHE A 104 9.52 -4.08 16.70
N THR A 105 8.78 -3.09 17.14
CA THR A 105 7.35 -3.22 17.41
C THR A 105 6.58 -2.32 16.46
N SER A 106 5.45 -2.79 15.95
CA SER A 106 4.59 -2.03 15.06
C SER A 106 3.20 -1.82 15.65
N ASN A 107 2.59 -0.72 15.30
CA ASN A 107 1.17 -0.48 15.45
C ASN A 107 0.69 0.29 14.22
N ASN A 108 -0.54 0.06 13.82
CA ASN A 108 -1.16 0.75 12.70
C ASN A 108 -2.64 0.97 13.00
N ASP A 109 -3.15 2.06 12.46
CA ASP A 109 -4.59 2.29 12.40
C ASP A 109 -5.22 1.43 11.28
N ASP A 110 -6.54 1.38 11.26
CA ASP A 110 -7.26 0.75 10.16
C ASP A 110 -6.91 1.43 8.82
N PRO A 111 -6.91 0.71 7.69
CA PRO A 111 -6.53 1.25 6.38
C PRO A 111 -7.62 2.15 5.79
N VAL A 112 -8.05 3.15 6.56
CA VAL A 112 -9.09 4.10 6.18
C VAL A 112 -8.47 5.36 5.63
N MET A 113 -8.75 5.66 4.36
CA MET A 113 -8.36 6.88 3.70
C MET A 113 -9.53 7.87 3.64
N ILE A 114 -9.20 9.16 3.58
CA ILE A 114 -10.19 10.23 3.52
C ILE A 114 -10.23 10.79 2.10
N GLY A 115 -11.36 10.58 1.40
CA GLY A 115 -11.71 11.33 0.22
C GLY A 115 -12.38 12.66 0.65
N GLN A 116 -11.93 13.79 0.10
CA GLN A 116 -12.47 15.10 0.46
C GLN A 116 -13.20 15.73 -0.73
N ILE A 117 -14.42 16.18 -0.48
CA ILE A 117 -15.22 17.00 -1.41
C ILE A 117 -15.43 18.38 -0.79
N GLN A 118 -15.25 19.42 -1.60
CA GLN A 118 -15.53 20.80 -1.21
C GLN A 118 -16.80 21.26 -1.93
N VAL A 119 -17.82 21.63 -1.16
CA VAL A 119 -19.01 22.30 -1.66
C VAL A 119 -18.82 23.79 -1.44
N VAL A 120 -18.63 24.52 -2.52
CA VAL A 120 -18.38 25.95 -2.54
C VAL A 120 -19.60 26.72 -3.08
N GLU A 121 -19.64 28.03 -2.89
CA GLU A 121 -20.74 28.89 -3.36
C GLU A 121 -22.11 28.42 -2.88
N CYS A 122 -22.19 27.97 -1.62
CA CYS A 122 -23.40 27.43 -1.01
C CYS A 122 -24.13 28.55 -0.26
N ASP A 123 -25.35 28.86 -0.65
CA ASP A 123 -26.17 29.93 -0.05
C ASP A 123 -26.52 29.60 1.42
N ASP A 124 -26.76 28.33 1.74
CA ASP A 124 -27.05 27.86 3.10
C ASP A 124 -26.18 26.64 3.46
N PRO A 125 -24.94 26.84 3.91
CA PRO A 125 -24.05 25.73 4.26
C PRO A 125 -24.60 24.84 5.40
N ALA A 126 -25.39 25.40 6.30
CA ALA A 126 -25.95 24.64 7.42
C ALA A 126 -27.03 23.66 6.93
N SER A 127 -27.89 24.11 6.03
CA SER A 127 -28.90 23.26 5.39
C SER A 127 -28.22 22.15 4.54
N ALA A 128 -27.24 22.53 3.70
CA ALA A 128 -26.50 21.59 2.87
C ALA A 128 -25.79 20.51 3.71
N MET A 129 -25.10 20.90 4.77
CA MET A 129 -24.49 19.95 5.70
C MET A 129 -25.54 19.03 6.34
N GLY A 130 -26.70 19.58 6.75
CA GLY A 130 -27.81 18.83 7.32
C GLY A 130 -28.37 17.77 6.36
N GLU A 131 -28.51 18.12 5.08
CA GLU A 131 -28.96 17.20 4.03
C GLU A 131 -27.95 16.08 3.77
N ILE A 132 -26.66 16.41 3.69
CA ILE A 132 -25.58 15.42 3.51
C ILE A 132 -25.60 14.41 4.65
N ILE A 133 -25.63 14.87 5.88
CA ILE A 133 -25.64 13.98 7.05
C ILE A 133 -26.96 13.24 7.17
N GLY A 134 -28.08 13.87 6.81
CA GLY A 134 -29.40 13.22 6.80
C GLY A 134 -29.52 12.06 5.81
N ASN A 135 -28.80 12.14 4.69
CA ASN A 135 -28.77 11.09 3.66
C ASN A 135 -27.50 10.21 3.72
N LYS A 136 -26.77 10.26 4.84
CA LYS A 136 -25.48 9.59 5.02
C LYS A 136 -25.47 8.12 4.58
N GLN A 137 -26.48 7.33 4.96
CA GLN A 137 -26.52 5.91 4.62
C GLN A 137 -26.68 5.69 3.10
N GLU A 138 -27.56 6.44 2.46
CA GLU A 138 -27.77 6.36 1.01
C GLU A 138 -26.47 6.72 0.25
N LEU A 139 -25.73 7.73 0.72
CA LEU A 139 -24.45 8.12 0.15
C LEU A 139 -23.38 7.03 0.35
N ILE A 140 -23.32 6.39 1.53
CA ILE A 140 -22.42 5.26 1.78
C ILE A 140 -22.73 4.10 0.84
N ASP A 141 -24.01 3.76 0.69
CA ASP A 141 -24.45 2.68 -0.19
C ASP A 141 -24.08 2.98 -1.65
N SER A 142 -24.33 4.21 -2.12
CA SER A 142 -23.92 4.66 -3.47
C SER A 142 -22.41 4.61 -3.68
N CYS A 143 -21.59 5.00 -2.71
CA CYS A 143 -20.14 4.88 -2.79
C CYS A 143 -19.71 3.41 -2.93
N ASN A 144 -20.36 2.50 -2.18
CA ASN A 144 -20.04 1.08 -2.20
C ASN A 144 -20.49 0.37 -3.49
N GLU A 145 -21.48 0.91 -4.20
CA GLU A 145 -21.88 0.42 -5.53
C GLU A 145 -20.84 0.72 -6.61
N VAL A 146 -20.01 1.74 -6.43
CA VAL A 146 -18.97 2.14 -7.41
C VAL A 146 -17.86 1.10 -7.51
N ASP A 147 -17.44 0.52 -6.37
CA ASP A 147 -16.40 -0.51 -6.34
C ASP A 147 -16.84 -1.75 -5.56
N PRO A 148 -17.64 -2.63 -6.19
CA PRO A 148 -18.09 -3.85 -5.57
C PRO A 148 -16.98 -4.86 -5.30
N ILE A 149 -15.81 -4.71 -5.97
CA ILE A 149 -14.65 -5.58 -5.76
C ILE A 149 -14.01 -5.24 -4.43
N LEU A 150 -13.80 -3.96 -4.14
CA LEU A 150 -13.27 -3.49 -2.87
C LEU A 150 -14.15 -3.96 -1.70
N VAL A 151 -15.48 -3.81 -1.85
CA VAL A 151 -16.45 -4.26 -0.85
C VAL A 151 -16.39 -5.77 -0.64
N LYS A 152 -16.28 -6.56 -1.71
CA LYS A 152 -16.14 -8.03 -1.66
C LYS A 152 -14.92 -8.47 -0.85
N PHE A 153 -13.82 -7.71 -0.89
CA PHE A 153 -12.61 -7.96 -0.11
C PHE A 153 -12.65 -7.35 1.30
N GLY A 154 -13.80 -6.84 1.73
CA GLY A 154 -14.02 -6.31 3.07
C GLY A 154 -13.59 -4.86 3.26
N GLY A 155 -13.33 -4.13 2.18
CA GLY A 155 -13.13 -2.69 2.15
C GLY A 155 -14.43 -1.91 1.90
N GLY A 156 -14.31 -0.69 1.39
CA GLY A 156 -15.41 0.19 1.00
C GLY A 156 -15.63 1.39 1.92
N CYS A 157 -16.61 2.21 1.58
CA CYS A 157 -16.98 3.39 2.36
C CYS A 157 -17.53 2.97 3.73
N ARG A 158 -16.94 3.52 4.78
CA ARG A 158 -17.30 3.22 6.18
C ARG A 158 -18.12 4.31 6.81
N ASP A 159 -17.80 5.56 6.46
CA ASP A 159 -18.45 6.69 7.06
C ASP A 159 -18.39 7.93 6.16
N ILE A 160 -19.28 8.92 6.43
CA ILE A 160 -19.28 10.24 5.83
C ILE A 160 -19.38 11.27 6.94
N GLU A 161 -18.51 12.25 6.91
CA GLU A 161 -18.50 13.39 7.82
C GLU A 161 -18.63 14.68 7.02
N ALA A 162 -19.28 15.69 7.60
CA ALA A 162 -19.35 17.00 7.00
C ALA A 162 -19.11 18.08 8.04
N ARG A 163 -18.44 19.17 7.62
CA ARG A 163 -18.19 20.33 8.47
C ARG A 163 -18.18 21.62 7.63
N ILE A 164 -18.55 22.72 8.25
CA ILE A 164 -18.48 24.05 7.64
C ILE A 164 -17.13 24.67 7.99
N ILE A 165 -16.46 25.26 7.00
CA ILE A 165 -15.23 26.03 7.16
C ILE A 165 -15.47 27.43 6.61
N GLU A 166 -15.17 28.44 7.42
CA GLU A 166 -15.15 29.85 7.00
C GLU A 166 -13.84 30.13 6.27
N THR A 167 -13.94 30.76 5.11
CA THR A 167 -12.78 31.17 4.32
C THR A 167 -12.94 32.64 3.85
N GLU A 168 -11.84 33.21 3.34
CA GLU A 168 -11.87 34.57 2.75
C GLU A 168 -12.84 34.67 1.56
N SER A 169 -13.10 33.55 0.86
CA SER A 169 -14.03 33.50 -0.27
C SER A 169 -15.46 33.13 0.13
N GLY A 170 -15.74 33.04 1.43
CA GLY A 170 -17.03 32.63 1.99
C GLY A 170 -17.00 31.26 2.62
N PRO A 171 -18.14 30.86 3.22
CA PRO A 171 -18.26 29.54 3.85
C PRO A 171 -18.28 28.42 2.79
N MET A 172 -17.70 27.28 3.15
CA MET A 172 -17.78 26.05 2.36
C MET A 172 -18.12 24.84 3.24
N VAL A 173 -18.79 23.86 2.67
CA VAL A 173 -19.01 22.56 3.33
C VAL A 173 -17.93 21.59 2.87
N ILE A 174 -17.16 21.09 3.80
CA ILE A 174 -16.17 20.04 3.55
C ILE A 174 -16.79 18.71 3.93
N VAL A 175 -16.87 17.81 2.96
CA VAL A 175 -17.35 16.44 3.14
C VAL A 175 -16.17 15.50 3.11
N HIS A 176 -16.03 14.67 4.12
CA HIS A 176 -15.08 13.58 4.18
C HIS A 176 -15.78 12.24 3.93
N ILE A 177 -15.30 11.50 2.98
CA ILE A 177 -15.70 10.12 2.71
C ILE A 177 -14.60 9.22 3.27
N LEU A 178 -14.92 8.44 4.28
CA LEU A 178 -13.99 7.55 4.95
C LEU A 178 -14.05 6.16 4.30
N VAL A 179 -13.00 5.78 3.58
CA VAL A 179 -12.97 4.55 2.77
C VAL A 179 -11.90 3.61 3.31
N ASP A 180 -12.32 2.42 3.71
CA ASP A 180 -11.40 1.32 3.99
C ASP A 180 -10.87 0.78 2.66
N CYS A 181 -9.63 1.15 2.37
CA CYS A 181 -8.98 0.86 1.09
C CYS A 181 -8.29 -0.50 1.06
N ARG A 182 -8.18 -1.20 2.19
CA ARG A 182 -7.36 -2.41 2.27
C ARG A 182 -5.96 -2.16 1.70
N ASP A 183 -5.52 -2.99 0.77
CA ASP A 183 -4.23 -2.86 0.08
C ASP A 183 -4.32 -2.02 -1.21
N ALA A 184 -5.46 -1.37 -1.48
CA ALA A 184 -5.65 -0.57 -2.68
C ALA A 184 -4.83 0.72 -2.62
N VAL A 185 -4.18 1.05 -3.74
CA VAL A 185 -3.49 2.34 -3.89
C VAL A 185 -4.52 3.42 -4.23
N SER A 186 -4.65 4.42 -3.37
CA SER A 186 -5.76 5.39 -3.36
C SER A 186 -6.08 6.05 -4.71
N TYR A 187 -5.05 6.45 -5.46
CA TYR A 187 -5.26 7.14 -6.75
C TYR A 187 -5.49 6.20 -7.93
N THR A 188 -5.24 4.90 -7.79
CA THR A 188 -5.45 3.91 -8.86
C THR A 188 -6.75 3.13 -8.70
N HIS A 189 -7.29 3.01 -7.49
CA HIS A 189 -8.46 2.20 -7.18
C HIS A 189 -9.66 3.00 -6.66
N LEU A 190 -9.44 4.25 -6.22
CA LEU A 190 -10.50 5.15 -5.79
C LEU A 190 -10.82 6.16 -6.90
N THR A 191 -11.47 5.71 -7.94
CA THR A 191 -12.14 6.64 -8.84
C THR A 191 -13.40 7.12 -8.13
N LEU A 192 -13.28 8.17 -7.33
CA LEU A 192 -14.45 8.88 -6.83
C LEU A 192 -15.21 9.43 -8.04
N PRO A 193 -16.48 9.09 -8.23
CA PRO A 193 -17.24 9.69 -9.30
C PRO A 193 -17.24 11.20 -9.09
N THR A 194 -16.73 11.94 -10.06
CA THR A 194 -16.92 13.38 -10.10
C THR A 194 -18.40 13.60 -10.36
N ILE A 195 -19.19 13.67 -9.32
CA ILE A 195 -20.59 14.07 -9.43
C ILE A 195 -20.53 15.58 -9.66
N LEU A 196 -20.57 15.98 -10.94
CA LEU A 196 -20.98 17.31 -11.32
C LEU A 196 -22.45 17.42 -10.94
N LEU A 197 -22.70 17.93 -9.75
CA LEU A 197 -24.00 18.51 -9.42
C LEU A 197 -24.08 19.82 -10.18
N VAL A 198 -24.77 19.81 -11.31
CA VAL A 198 -25.24 21.00 -12.01
C VAL A 198 -26.59 21.39 -11.44
#